data_487c06dc277fb5a7a521df3972181857
#
_entry.id   487c06dc277fb5a7a521df3972181857
#
_cell.length_a   1.000
_cell.length_b   1.000
_cell.length_c   1.000
_cell.angle_alpha   90.00
_cell.angle_beta   90.00
_cell.angle_gamma   90.00
#
_symmetry.space_group_name_H-M   'P 1'
#
loop_
_entity.id
_entity.type
_entity.pdbx_description
1 polymer ?
#
loop_
_entity_poly.entity_id
_entity_poly.type
_entity_poly.pdbx_seq_one_letter_code
_entity_poly.pdbx_strand_id
1 'polypeptide(L)'
;NIGEALINLNAVRRRAGIPDFTRDDQPTVIEEVLAERRRELTGEFQRVYDLVRLGRLHEFTPYVTEQGEKDGAGFYPVSDEAFANNPNMEQTYYWQFNQ
;
A
#
# COMPACT_ATOMS: atom_id res chain seq x y z
N ASN A 1 -10.34 12.27 8.44
CA ASN A 1 -11.71 12.78 8.47
C ASN A 1 -12.59 11.99 7.49
N ILE A 2 -13.54 11.21 8.03
CA ILE A 2 -14.41 10.32 7.24
C ILE A 2 -15.32 11.13 6.31
N GLY A 3 -15.87 12.25 6.78
CA GLY A 3 -16.74 13.10 5.96
C GLY A 3 -16.03 13.63 4.72
N GLU A 4 -14.82 14.11 4.88
CA GLU A 4 -14.00 14.58 3.76
C GLU A 4 -13.60 13.44 2.82
N ALA A 5 -13.26 12.28 3.37
CA ALA A 5 -12.97 11.09 2.57
C ALA A 5 -14.17 10.67 1.71
N LEU A 6 -15.39 10.70 2.27
CA LEU A 6 -16.61 10.40 1.53
C LEU A 6 -16.90 11.40 0.41
N ILE A 7 -16.68 12.69 0.66
CA ILE A 7 -16.84 13.73 -0.35
C ILE A 7 -15.92 13.47 -1.54
N ASN A 8 -14.65 13.21 -1.27
CA ASN A 8 -13.65 12.95 -2.32
C ASN A 8 -13.92 11.63 -3.06
N LEU A 9 -14.25 10.57 -2.33
CA LEU A 9 -14.60 9.28 -2.90
C LEU A 9 -15.79 9.41 -3.85
N ASN A 10 -16.85 10.07 -3.41
CA ASN A 10 -18.06 10.21 -4.19
C ASN A 10 -17.90 11.15 -5.39
N ALA A 11 -16.99 12.13 -5.32
CA ALA A 11 -16.64 12.94 -6.48
C ALA A 11 -16.07 12.09 -7.62
N VAL A 12 -15.17 11.14 -7.31
CA VAL A 12 -14.61 10.20 -8.30
C VAL A 12 -15.70 9.28 -8.84
N ARG A 13 -16.53 8.72 -7.96
CA ARG A 13 -17.61 7.81 -8.34
C ARG A 13 -18.64 8.48 -9.26
N ARG A 14 -19.05 9.71 -8.96
CA ARG A 14 -19.98 10.47 -9.80
C ARG A 14 -19.41 10.74 -11.18
N ARG A 15 -18.12 11.10 -11.26
CA ARG A 15 -17.46 11.28 -12.55
C ARG A 15 -17.50 10.02 -13.40
N ALA A 16 -17.35 8.85 -12.77
CA ALA A 16 -17.42 7.55 -13.45
C ALA A 16 -18.84 7.03 -13.69
N GLY A 17 -19.86 7.78 -13.28
CA GLY A 17 -21.26 7.37 -13.41
C GLY A 17 -21.70 6.27 -12.43
N ILE A 18 -20.99 6.13 -11.32
CA ILE A 18 -21.27 5.13 -10.28
C ILE A 18 -22.03 5.80 -9.13
N PRO A 19 -23.06 5.14 -8.54
CA PRO A 19 -23.78 5.69 -7.40
C PRO A 19 -22.87 6.02 -6.21
N ASP A 20 -23.28 7.01 -5.41
CA ASP A 20 -22.54 7.41 -4.21
C ASP A 20 -22.45 6.28 -3.20
N PHE A 21 -21.29 6.23 -2.52
CA PHE A 21 -21.08 5.37 -1.37
C PHE A 21 -21.66 6.05 -0.13
N THR A 22 -22.47 5.34 0.63
CA THR A 22 -23.30 5.95 1.70
C THR A 22 -22.91 5.49 3.11
N ARG A 23 -22.08 4.47 3.26
CA ARG A 23 -21.62 4.02 4.58
C ARG A 23 -20.58 4.96 5.14
N ASP A 24 -20.61 5.16 6.46
CA ASP A 24 -19.76 6.14 7.15
C ASP A 24 -18.88 5.54 8.25
N ASP A 25 -18.88 4.23 8.43
CA ASP A 25 -17.97 3.57 9.37
C ASP A 25 -16.55 3.53 8.82
N GLN A 26 -15.58 3.92 9.63
CA GLN A 26 -14.19 4.10 9.18
C GLN A 26 -13.58 2.88 8.48
N PRO A 27 -13.68 1.65 8.99
CA PRO A 27 -13.12 0.50 8.28
C PRO A 27 -13.69 0.31 6.88
N THR A 28 -14.99 0.45 6.72
CA THR A 28 -15.69 0.29 5.44
C THR A 28 -15.32 1.39 4.45
N VAL A 29 -15.19 2.63 4.93
CA VAL A 29 -14.76 3.76 4.08
C VAL A 29 -13.32 3.54 3.60
N ILE A 30 -12.41 3.09 4.47
CA ILE A 30 -11.03 2.79 4.08
C ILE A 30 -11.00 1.71 3.00
N GLU A 31 -11.75 0.62 3.17
CA GLU A 31 -11.82 -0.46 2.18
C GLU A 31 -12.34 0.05 0.83
N GLU A 32 -13.38 0.87 0.84
CA GLU A 32 -13.95 1.40 -0.40
C GLU A 32 -13.01 2.41 -1.08
N VAL A 33 -12.31 3.24 -0.32
CA VAL A 33 -11.29 4.16 -0.87
C VAL A 33 -10.17 3.35 -1.55
N LEU A 34 -9.69 2.29 -0.92
CA LEU A 34 -8.68 1.41 -1.52
C LEU A 34 -9.20 0.74 -2.80
N ALA A 35 -10.43 0.26 -2.78
CA ALA A 35 -11.04 -0.36 -3.94
C ALA A 35 -11.22 0.65 -5.10
N GLU A 36 -11.65 1.88 -4.78
CA GLU A 36 -11.81 2.94 -5.79
C GLU A 36 -10.46 3.37 -6.36
N ARG A 37 -9.44 3.52 -5.53
CA ARG A 37 -8.08 3.81 -6.00
C ARG A 37 -7.57 2.71 -6.94
N ARG A 38 -7.83 1.45 -6.61
CA ARG A 38 -7.45 0.32 -7.47
C ARG A 38 -8.13 0.42 -8.83
N ARG A 39 -9.43 0.75 -8.87
CA ARG A 39 -10.20 0.90 -10.13
C ARG A 39 -9.69 2.10 -10.94
N GLU A 40 -9.57 3.25 -10.31
CA GLU A 40 -9.22 4.52 -10.96
C GLU A 40 -7.77 4.54 -11.44
N LEU A 41 -6.85 3.96 -10.67
CA LEU A 41 -5.42 4.00 -10.93
C LEU A 41 -4.88 2.69 -11.51
N THR A 42 -5.74 1.86 -12.08
CA THR A 42 -5.34 0.61 -12.74
C THR A 42 -4.30 0.89 -13.82
N GLY A 43 -3.16 0.18 -13.77
CA GLY A 43 -2.05 0.36 -14.71
C GLY A 43 -1.08 1.48 -14.35
N GLU A 44 -1.33 2.25 -13.30
CA GLU A 44 -0.45 3.34 -12.86
C GLU A 44 0.51 2.91 -11.73
N PHE A 45 0.50 1.65 -11.35
CA PHE A 45 1.40 1.04 -10.35
C PHE A 45 1.28 1.62 -8.93
N GLN A 46 0.17 2.27 -8.60
CA GLN A 46 -0.05 2.88 -7.29
C GLN A 46 -0.48 1.88 -6.21
N ARG A 47 -1.02 0.73 -6.61
CA ARG A 47 -1.58 -0.26 -5.66
C ARG A 47 -0.54 -0.78 -4.66
N VAL A 48 0.66 -1.09 -5.12
CA VAL A 48 1.74 -1.59 -4.26
C VAL A 48 2.12 -0.54 -3.20
N TYR A 49 2.25 0.72 -3.61
CA TYR A 49 2.56 1.81 -2.66
C TYR A 49 1.48 1.98 -1.60
N ASP A 50 0.20 1.90 -1.97
CA ASP A 50 -0.90 1.98 -1.02
C ASP A 50 -0.85 0.82 -0.01
N LEU A 51 -0.62 -0.41 -0.47
CA LEU A 51 -0.55 -1.58 0.39
C LEU A 51 0.66 -1.55 1.32
N VAL A 52 1.83 -1.14 0.83
CA VAL A 52 3.04 -1.00 1.66
C VAL A 52 2.84 0.06 2.72
N ARG A 53 2.32 1.23 2.34
CA ARG A 53 2.07 2.34 3.26
C ARG A 53 1.12 1.96 4.39
N LEU A 54 0.13 1.13 4.12
CA LEU A 54 -0.87 0.70 5.09
C LEU A 54 -0.49 -0.59 5.84
N GLY A 55 0.66 -1.21 5.52
CA GLY A 55 1.09 -2.47 6.13
C GLY A 55 0.20 -3.65 5.74
N ARG A 56 -0.40 -3.63 4.55
CA ARG A 56 -1.38 -4.62 4.10
C ARG A 56 -0.94 -5.43 2.89
N LEU A 57 0.35 -5.35 2.54
CA LEU A 57 0.86 -6.07 1.36
C LEU A 57 0.64 -7.58 1.47
N HIS A 58 0.83 -8.15 2.65
CA HIS A 58 0.66 -9.59 2.91
C HIS A 58 -0.77 -10.09 2.66
N GLU A 59 -1.79 -9.23 2.81
CA GLU A 59 -3.19 -9.60 2.58
C GLU A 59 -3.50 -9.86 1.10
N PHE A 60 -2.74 -9.25 0.19
CA PHE A 60 -2.99 -9.28 -1.25
C PHE A 60 -1.88 -9.92 -2.06
N THR A 61 -0.80 -10.35 -1.41
CA THR A 61 0.37 -10.94 -2.07
C THR A 61 0.70 -12.29 -1.42
N PRO A 62 0.48 -13.42 -2.11
CA PRO A 62 0.59 -14.74 -1.48
C PRO A 62 2.03 -15.12 -1.06
N TYR A 63 3.02 -14.44 -1.60
CA TYR A 63 4.44 -14.73 -1.30
C TYR A 63 5.01 -13.93 -0.14
N VAL A 64 4.24 -13.00 0.41
CA VAL A 64 4.66 -12.15 1.53
C VAL A 64 3.82 -12.50 2.75
N THR A 65 4.49 -12.93 3.81
CA THR A 65 3.83 -13.19 5.10
C THR A 65 3.67 -11.89 5.89
N GLU A 66 2.76 -11.88 6.86
CA GLU A 66 2.62 -10.73 7.77
C GLU A 66 3.93 -10.41 8.48
N GLN A 67 4.64 -11.42 8.97
CA GLN A 67 5.94 -11.22 9.62
C GLN A 67 6.98 -10.72 8.63
N GLY A 68 7.01 -11.26 7.42
CA GLY A 68 7.92 -10.79 6.37
C GLY A 68 7.71 -9.32 6.03
N GLU A 69 6.45 -8.87 5.98
CA GLU A 69 6.14 -7.45 5.75
C GLU A 69 6.63 -6.56 6.90
N LYS A 70 6.43 -6.98 8.17
CA LYS A 70 6.96 -6.27 9.35
C LYS A 70 8.49 -6.21 9.33
N ASP A 71 9.14 -7.21 8.79
CA ASP A 71 10.61 -7.31 8.68
C ASP A 71 11.18 -6.49 7.50
N GLY A 72 10.34 -5.93 6.66
CA GLY A 72 10.74 -5.04 5.57
C GLY A 72 10.66 -5.61 4.16
N ALA A 73 9.87 -6.67 3.94
CA ALA A 73 9.71 -7.30 2.61
C ALA A 73 9.18 -6.33 1.54
N GLY A 74 8.40 -5.32 1.93
CA GLY A 74 7.85 -4.31 1.03
C GLY A 74 8.84 -3.27 0.54
N PHE A 75 10.08 -3.29 1.04
CA PHE A 75 11.12 -2.34 0.68
C PHE A 75 12.21 -3.04 -0.14
N TYR A 76 12.84 -2.29 -1.04
CA TYR A 76 13.99 -2.81 -1.79
C TYR A 76 15.16 -3.10 -0.85
N PRO A 77 15.96 -4.16 -1.13
CA PRO A 77 17.20 -4.37 -0.39
C PRO A 77 18.18 -3.22 -0.64
N VAL A 78 19.03 -2.96 0.35
CA VAL A 78 20.14 -2.01 0.18
C VAL A 78 21.11 -2.60 -0.82
N SER A 79 21.55 -1.81 -1.79
CA SER A 79 22.48 -2.26 -2.84
C SER A 79 23.89 -2.51 -2.31
N ASP A 80 24.62 -3.41 -2.97
CA ASP A 80 26.01 -3.70 -2.64
C ASP A 80 26.91 -2.45 -2.72
N GLU A 81 26.62 -1.55 -3.65
CA GLU A 81 27.34 -0.29 -3.78
C GLU A 81 27.23 0.60 -2.55
N ALA A 82 26.06 0.62 -1.90
CA ALA A 82 25.86 1.38 -0.68
C ALA A 82 26.75 0.84 0.47
N PHE A 83 26.90 -0.48 0.56
CA PHE A 83 27.78 -1.09 1.56
C PHE A 83 29.26 -0.78 1.29
N ALA A 84 29.69 -0.77 0.03
CA ALA A 84 31.06 -0.48 -0.34
C ALA A 84 31.47 0.95 0.07
N ASN A 85 30.54 1.90 0.04
CA ASN A 85 30.80 3.30 0.33
C ASN A 85 30.47 3.71 1.77
N ASN A 86 29.80 2.84 2.53
CA ASN A 86 29.41 3.15 3.91
C ASN A 86 29.49 1.90 4.79
N PRO A 87 30.59 1.73 5.57
CA PRO A 87 30.80 0.54 6.41
C PRO A 87 29.82 0.43 7.58
N ASN A 88 29.08 1.49 7.89
CA ASN A 88 28.08 1.49 8.95
C ASN A 88 26.67 1.15 8.45
N MET A 89 26.53 0.92 7.14
CA MET A 89 25.24 0.55 6.55
C MET A 89 24.91 -0.90 6.88
N GLU A 90 23.66 -1.13 7.29
CA GLU A 90 23.13 -2.47 7.54
C GLU A 90 21.98 -2.79 6.58
N GLN A 91 21.86 -4.05 6.19
CA GLN A 91 20.73 -4.51 5.37
C GLN A 91 19.47 -4.52 6.20
N THR A 92 18.31 -4.24 5.57
CA THR A 92 17.00 -4.44 6.19
C THR A 92 16.85 -5.88 6.68
N TYR A 93 16.21 -6.06 7.82
CA TYR A 93 16.12 -7.36 8.49
C TYR A 93 15.64 -8.48 7.57
N TYR A 94 14.57 -8.23 6.82
CA TYR A 94 14.04 -9.21 5.86
C TYR A 94 15.10 -9.69 4.85
N TRP A 95 15.84 -8.74 4.28
CA TRP A 95 16.81 -9.03 3.21
C TRP A 95 18.15 -9.58 3.69
N GLN A 96 18.39 -9.58 5.00
CA GLN A 96 19.54 -10.32 5.56
C GLN A 96 19.41 -11.83 5.35
N PHE A 97 18.18 -12.35 5.27
CA PHE A 97 17.89 -13.77 5.20
C PHE A 97 17.23 -14.22 3.89
N ASN A 98 16.82 -13.31 3.03
CA ASN A 98 16.02 -13.59 1.84
C ASN A 98 16.63 -13.00 0.56
N GLN A 99 17.92 -13.08 0.43
CA GLN A 99 18.62 -12.61 -0.78
C GLN A 99 18.48 -13.57 -1.95
#